data_d9642976f5d19f59cf2151ea79a5ebd3
#
_entry.id   d9642976f5d19f59cf2151ea79a5ebd3
#
_cell.length_a   1.000
_cell.length_b   1.000
_cell.length_c   1.000
_cell.angle_alpha   90.00
_cell.angle_beta   90.00
_cell.angle_gamma   90.00
#
_symmetry.space_group_name_H-M   'P 1'
#
loop_
_entity.id
_entity.type
_entity.pdbx_description
1 polymer ?
#
loop_
_entity_poly.entity_id
_entity_poly.type
_entity_poly.pdbx_seq_one_letter_code
_entity_poly.pdbx_strand_id
1 'polypeptide(L)'
;MILGVGTDIVEIRRIKKAMDSNEKFLEKIFTTIELEYLRKRNLRAEYVAGRFAAKEAVAKALGTGFRGFDFKDIEIDRTTLGKPIVILKGKAKLIANKEGECYVHLSISHGEDSAVAYAIVEVEKRVEERNT
;
A
#
# COMPACT_ATOMS: atom_id res chain seq x y z
N MET A 1 0.74 6.77 -18.88
CA MET A 1 -0.01 7.93 -18.34
C MET A 1 -0.15 7.78 -16.84
N ILE A 2 0.16 8.83 -16.10
CA ILE A 2 -0.02 8.82 -14.65
C ILE A 2 -1.50 8.98 -14.33
N LEU A 3 -2.05 8.00 -13.63
CA LEU A 3 -3.45 8.02 -13.20
C LEU A 3 -3.61 8.78 -11.89
N GLY A 4 -2.67 8.62 -10.98
CA GLY A 4 -2.74 9.28 -9.69
C GLY A 4 -1.45 9.22 -8.90
N VAL A 5 -1.37 10.07 -7.90
CA VAL A 5 -0.25 10.19 -6.98
C VAL A 5 -0.83 10.22 -5.56
N GLY A 6 -0.20 9.51 -4.66
CA GLY A 6 -0.61 9.48 -3.27
C GLY A 6 0.57 9.55 -2.33
N THR A 7 0.42 10.25 -1.25
CA THR A 7 1.42 10.30 -0.19
C THR A 7 0.73 10.18 1.16
N ASP A 8 1.41 9.57 2.10
CA ASP A 8 0.89 9.44 3.45
C ASP A 8 2.03 9.51 4.46
N ILE A 9 1.75 10.10 5.60
CA ILE A 9 2.68 10.18 6.71
C ILE A 9 1.97 9.66 7.96
N VAL A 10 2.64 8.77 8.70
CA VAL A 10 2.07 8.12 9.86
C VAL A 10 3.03 8.24 11.04
N GLU A 11 2.53 8.71 12.17
CA GLU A 11 3.32 8.75 13.39
C GLU A 11 3.50 7.32 13.92
N ILE A 12 4.73 6.90 14.11
CA ILE A 12 5.09 5.57 14.59
C ILE A 12 4.45 5.29 15.96
N ARG A 13 4.43 6.29 16.83
CA ARG A 13 3.83 6.19 18.16
C ARG A 13 2.35 5.81 18.10
N ARG A 14 1.62 6.36 17.14
CA ARG A 14 0.18 6.06 16.97
C ARG A 14 -0.04 4.61 16.54
N ILE A 15 0.82 4.10 15.68
CA ILE A 15 0.77 2.71 15.25
C ILE A 15 1.07 1.78 16.44
N LYS A 16 2.10 2.09 17.21
CA LYS A 16 2.44 1.31 18.39
C LYS A 16 1.27 1.27 19.37
N LYS A 17 0.63 2.40 19.60
CA LYS A 17 -0.54 2.49 20.48
C LYS A 17 -1.70 1.64 19.97
N ALA A 18 -1.96 1.66 18.66
CA ALA A 18 -3.00 0.84 18.04
C ALA A 18 -2.71 -0.65 18.20
N MET A 19 -1.46 -1.06 17.99
CA MET A 19 -1.02 -2.44 18.17
C MET A 19 -1.20 -2.92 19.61
N ASP A 20 -0.84 -2.08 20.57
CA ASP A 20 -0.91 -2.42 21.99
C ASP A 20 -2.34 -2.48 22.52
N SER A 21 -3.23 -1.66 21.97
CA SER A 21 -4.60 -1.54 22.47
C SER A 21 -5.63 -2.42 21.76
N ASN A 22 -5.28 -3.00 20.61
CA ASN A 22 -6.19 -3.82 19.82
C ASN A 22 -5.46 -5.03 19.24
N GLU A 23 -5.73 -6.20 19.79
CA GLU A 23 -5.10 -7.46 19.36
C GLU A 23 -5.38 -7.79 17.89
N LYS A 24 -6.48 -7.30 17.34
CA LYS A 24 -6.90 -7.60 15.98
C LYS A 24 -6.45 -6.55 14.96
N PHE A 25 -5.75 -5.51 15.42
CA PHE A 25 -5.33 -4.42 14.53
C PHE A 25 -4.54 -4.93 13.33
N LEU A 26 -3.49 -5.72 13.60
CA LEU A 26 -2.63 -6.24 12.53
C LEU A 26 -3.39 -7.15 11.57
N GLU A 27 -4.24 -8.03 12.09
CA GLU A 27 -5.00 -8.97 11.26
C GLU A 27 -6.03 -8.28 10.37
N LYS A 28 -6.55 -7.14 10.77
CA LYS A 28 -7.50 -6.36 9.97
C LYS A 28 -6.83 -5.65 8.80
N ILE A 29 -5.58 -5.25 8.97
CA ILE A 29 -4.87 -4.40 8.03
C ILE A 29 -4.00 -5.22 7.07
N PHE A 30 -3.34 -6.26 7.58
CA PHE A 30 -2.26 -6.94 6.86
C PHE A 30 -2.62 -8.36 6.46
N THR A 31 -2.15 -8.76 5.28
CA THR A 31 -2.29 -10.12 4.76
C THR A 31 -1.29 -11.04 5.46
N THR A 32 -1.43 -12.35 5.25
CA THR A 32 -0.52 -13.35 5.80
C THR A 32 0.93 -13.11 5.37
N ILE A 33 1.15 -12.76 4.10
CA ILE A 33 2.47 -12.45 3.55
C ILE A 33 3.07 -11.24 4.25
N GLU A 34 2.27 -10.20 4.44
CA GLU A 34 2.71 -8.98 5.11
C GLU A 34 3.02 -9.23 6.58
N LEU A 35 2.20 -10.02 7.26
CA LEU A 35 2.44 -10.38 8.66
C LEU A 35 3.72 -11.19 8.83
N GLU A 36 4.01 -12.09 7.89
CA GLU A 36 5.24 -12.86 7.90
C GLU A 36 6.48 -11.94 7.82
N TYR A 37 6.43 -10.96 6.90
CA TYR A 37 7.47 -9.94 6.77
C TYR A 37 7.67 -9.17 8.08
N LEU A 38 6.57 -8.72 8.68
CA LEU A 38 6.60 -7.94 9.92
C LEU A 38 7.08 -8.75 11.12
N ARG A 39 6.69 -10.03 11.21
CA ARG A 39 7.13 -10.92 12.29
C ARG A 39 8.63 -11.17 12.25
N LYS A 40 9.22 -11.29 11.07
CA LYS A 40 10.67 -11.43 10.88
C LYS A 40 11.42 -10.19 11.39
N ARG A 41 10.73 -9.08 11.52
CA ARG A 41 11.26 -7.81 12.04
C ARG A 41 10.75 -7.50 13.44
N ASN A 42 10.32 -8.55 14.17
CA ASN A 42 9.86 -8.47 15.55
C ASN A 42 8.67 -7.52 15.74
N LEU A 43 7.85 -7.36 14.71
CA LEU A 43 6.68 -6.46 14.72
C LEU A 43 7.01 -5.04 15.19
N ARG A 44 8.20 -4.56 14.84
CA ARG A 44 8.63 -3.22 15.25
C ARG A 44 7.75 -2.18 14.59
N ALA A 45 7.33 -1.21 15.39
CA ALA A 45 6.33 -0.23 14.97
C ALA A 45 6.73 0.58 13.73
N GLU A 46 8.02 0.87 13.53
CA GLU A 46 8.47 1.60 12.35
C GLU A 46 8.20 0.84 11.05
N TYR A 47 8.31 -0.48 11.07
CA TYR A 47 8.02 -1.30 9.87
C TYR A 47 6.52 -1.43 9.64
N VAL A 48 5.75 -1.59 10.71
CA VAL A 48 4.28 -1.63 10.63
C VAL A 48 3.76 -0.30 10.10
N ALA A 49 4.27 0.82 10.63
CA ALA A 49 3.88 2.16 10.19
C ALA A 49 4.20 2.39 8.70
N GLY A 50 5.37 1.94 8.25
CA GLY A 50 5.76 2.05 6.84
C GLY A 50 4.82 1.31 5.90
N ARG A 51 4.45 0.09 6.25
CA ARG A 51 3.50 -0.70 5.45
C ARG A 51 2.09 -0.13 5.50
N PHE A 52 1.67 0.37 6.64
CA PHE A 52 0.38 1.06 6.79
C PHE A 52 0.34 2.31 5.91
N ALA A 53 1.36 3.15 6.00
CA ALA A 53 1.46 4.37 5.17
C ALA A 53 1.45 4.02 3.68
N ALA A 54 2.11 2.93 3.28
CA ALA A 54 2.14 2.47 1.90
C ALA A 54 0.74 2.15 1.38
N LYS A 55 -0.06 1.43 2.15
CA LYS A 55 -1.44 1.10 1.77
C LYS A 55 -2.30 2.35 1.60
N GLU A 56 -2.17 3.29 2.53
CA GLU A 56 -2.87 4.57 2.47
C GLU A 56 -2.46 5.39 1.23
N ALA A 57 -1.15 5.45 0.95
CA ALA A 57 -0.64 6.18 -0.20
C ALA A 57 -1.15 5.59 -1.52
N VAL A 58 -1.15 4.27 -1.64
CA VAL A 58 -1.67 3.59 -2.83
C VAL A 58 -3.17 3.86 -3.00
N ALA A 59 -3.95 3.76 -1.92
CA ALA A 59 -5.38 4.04 -1.96
C ALA A 59 -5.67 5.47 -2.43
N LYS A 60 -4.89 6.44 -1.95
CA LYS A 60 -4.99 7.83 -2.40
C LYS A 60 -4.64 7.97 -3.88
N ALA A 61 -3.60 7.28 -4.33
CA ALA A 61 -3.18 7.32 -5.73
C ALA A 61 -4.23 6.73 -6.68
N LEU A 62 -5.03 5.75 -6.20
CA LEU A 62 -6.15 5.21 -6.95
C LEU A 62 -7.32 6.20 -7.06
N GLY A 63 -7.27 7.28 -6.29
CA GLY A 63 -8.27 8.35 -6.35
C GLY A 63 -9.51 8.14 -5.49
N THR A 64 -9.60 7.02 -4.81
CA THR A 64 -10.79 6.64 -4.05
C THR A 64 -10.59 6.60 -2.53
N GLY A 65 -9.34 6.56 -2.06
CA GLY A 65 -9.06 6.13 -0.70
C GLY A 65 -9.58 4.71 -0.52
N PHE A 66 -9.96 4.32 0.68
CA PHE A 66 -10.49 2.97 0.94
C PHE A 66 -12.01 2.87 0.75
N ARG A 67 -12.50 3.42 -0.34
CA ARG A 67 -13.92 3.31 -0.70
C ARG A 67 -14.13 2.12 -1.63
N GLY A 68 -14.88 1.13 -1.15
CA GLY A 68 -15.24 -0.02 -1.95
C GLY A 68 -14.25 -1.19 -1.91
N PHE A 69 -13.17 -1.08 -1.13
CA PHE A 69 -12.23 -2.18 -0.92
C PHE A 69 -11.53 -2.03 0.44
N ASP A 70 -10.86 -3.09 0.86
CA ASP A 70 -10.21 -3.18 2.16
C ASP A 70 -8.70 -2.99 2.08
N PHE A 71 -8.06 -2.76 3.23
CA PHE A 71 -6.60 -2.68 3.33
C PHE A 71 -5.89 -3.91 2.74
N LYS A 72 -6.47 -5.10 2.91
CA LYS A 72 -5.88 -6.35 2.41
C LYS A 72 -5.91 -6.48 0.89
N ASP A 73 -6.73 -5.68 0.22
CA ASP A 73 -6.78 -5.66 -1.24
C ASP A 73 -5.58 -4.95 -1.85
N ILE A 74 -4.82 -4.23 -1.03
CA ILE A 74 -3.54 -3.63 -1.41
C ILE A 74 -2.46 -4.36 -0.62
N GLU A 75 -1.83 -5.34 -1.25
CA GLU A 75 -0.77 -6.12 -0.60
C GLU A 75 0.61 -5.58 -0.96
N ILE A 76 1.43 -5.36 0.05
CA ILE A 76 2.78 -4.84 -0.14
C ILE A 76 3.77 -5.99 0.11
N ASP A 77 4.39 -6.45 -0.95
CA ASP A 77 5.46 -7.42 -0.91
C ASP A 77 6.78 -6.70 -1.23
N ARG A 78 7.83 -7.44 -1.50
CA ARG A 78 9.13 -6.87 -1.83
C ARG A 78 9.93 -7.82 -2.73
N THR A 79 10.87 -7.24 -3.48
CA THR A 79 11.84 -8.02 -4.24
C THR A 79 12.91 -8.58 -3.28
N THR A 80 13.77 -9.46 -3.78
CA THR A 80 14.90 -9.99 -3.00
C THR A 80 15.85 -8.89 -2.53
N LEU A 81 15.93 -7.78 -3.28
CA LEU A 81 16.76 -6.62 -2.90
C LEU A 81 16.04 -5.63 -2.00
N GLY A 82 14.80 -5.93 -1.61
CA GLY A 82 14.06 -5.10 -0.67
C GLY A 82 13.18 -4.00 -1.28
N LYS A 83 13.09 -3.93 -2.60
CA LYS A 83 12.22 -2.96 -3.26
C LYS A 83 10.76 -3.33 -3.02
N PRO A 84 9.90 -2.39 -2.55
CA PRO A 84 8.48 -2.68 -2.36
C PRO A 84 7.78 -2.98 -3.68
N ILE A 85 6.90 -3.98 -3.65
CA ILE A 85 6.05 -4.37 -4.78
C ILE A 85 4.60 -4.30 -4.30
N VAL A 86 3.73 -3.70 -5.11
CA VAL A 86 2.30 -3.61 -4.82
C VAL A 86 1.53 -4.63 -5.63
N ILE A 87 0.75 -5.45 -4.94
CA ILE A 87 -0.15 -6.44 -5.56
C ILE A 87 -1.58 -6.01 -5.23
N LEU A 88 -2.32 -5.64 -6.25
CA LEU A 88 -3.72 -5.24 -6.10
C LEU A 88 -4.62 -6.45 -6.26
N LYS A 89 -5.62 -6.56 -5.40
CA LYS A 89 -6.57 -7.68 -5.36
C LYS A 89 -8.01 -7.17 -5.33
N GLY A 90 -8.95 -8.04 -5.66
CA GLY A 90 -10.38 -7.76 -5.53
C GLY A 90 -10.80 -6.47 -6.21
N LYS A 91 -11.61 -5.69 -5.50
CA LYS A 91 -12.15 -4.44 -6.04
C LYS A 91 -11.08 -3.38 -6.27
N ALA A 92 -9.99 -3.38 -5.50
CA ALA A 92 -8.88 -2.46 -5.74
C ALA A 92 -8.27 -2.70 -7.11
N LYS A 93 -8.09 -3.97 -7.49
CA LYS A 93 -7.59 -4.35 -8.81
C LYS A 93 -8.53 -3.90 -9.91
N LEU A 94 -9.84 -4.10 -9.73
CA LEU A 94 -10.85 -3.69 -10.71
C LEU A 94 -10.83 -2.18 -10.95
N ILE A 95 -10.75 -1.41 -9.88
CA ILE A 95 -10.68 0.05 -9.95
C ILE A 95 -9.41 0.50 -10.67
N ALA A 96 -8.28 -0.09 -10.30
CA ALA A 96 -6.97 0.26 -10.88
C ALA A 96 -6.91 -0.01 -12.37
N ASN A 97 -7.48 -1.12 -12.82
CA ASN A 97 -7.40 -1.57 -14.21
C ASN A 97 -8.56 -1.10 -15.08
N LYS A 98 -9.39 -0.20 -14.59
CA LYS A 98 -10.56 0.29 -15.31
C LYS A 98 -10.22 0.90 -16.67
N GLU A 99 -9.11 1.61 -16.78
CA GLU A 99 -8.71 2.29 -18.00
C GLU A 99 -7.56 1.61 -18.74
N GLY A 100 -7.06 0.51 -18.22
CA GLY A 100 -5.96 -0.24 -18.81
C GLY A 100 -5.15 -0.96 -17.77
N GLU A 101 -4.05 -1.55 -18.17
CA GLU A 101 -3.14 -2.23 -17.26
C GLU A 101 -2.43 -1.24 -16.36
N CYS A 102 -2.46 -1.50 -15.06
CA CYS A 102 -2.00 -0.58 -14.05
C CYS A 102 -0.69 -1.05 -13.42
N TYR A 103 0.22 -0.12 -13.21
CA TYR A 103 1.49 -0.33 -12.52
C TYR A 103 1.56 0.63 -11.34
N VAL A 104 1.92 0.12 -10.18
CA VAL A 104 2.05 0.95 -8.98
C VAL A 104 3.52 1.04 -8.59
N HIS A 105 4.01 2.27 -8.53
CA HIS A 105 5.36 2.57 -8.05
C HIS A 105 5.25 3.06 -6.63
N LEU A 106 6.07 2.50 -5.74
CA LEU A 106 5.96 2.78 -4.31
C LEU A 106 7.34 3.02 -3.70
N SER A 107 7.42 4.01 -2.85
CA SER A 107 8.59 4.28 -2.02
C SER A 107 8.14 4.43 -0.57
N ILE A 108 8.89 3.84 0.34
CA ILE A 108 8.62 3.89 1.77
C ILE A 108 9.88 4.35 2.49
N SER A 109 9.72 5.27 3.41
CA SER A 109 10.82 5.75 4.24
C SER A 109 10.35 5.93 5.67
N HIS A 110 11.22 5.72 6.63
CA HIS A 110 10.88 6.03 8.02
C HIS A 110 12.07 6.66 8.74
N GLY A 111 11.74 7.56 9.64
CA GLY A 111 12.69 8.18 10.54
C GLY A 111 12.40 7.73 11.97
N GLU A 112 12.78 8.57 12.92
CA GLU A 112 12.58 8.30 14.34
C GLU A 112 11.11 8.34 14.75
N ASP A 113 10.38 9.31 14.24
CA ASP A 113 9.01 9.61 14.68
C ASP A 113 7.92 9.22 13.69
N SER A 114 8.24 9.14 12.42
CA SER A 114 7.24 8.96 11.37
C SER A 114 7.69 8.04 10.26
N ALA A 115 6.72 7.41 9.61
CA ALA A 115 6.91 6.70 8.36
C ALA A 115 6.18 7.46 7.26
N VAL A 116 6.76 7.49 6.08
CA VAL A 116 6.23 8.17 4.91
C VAL A 116 6.18 7.20 3.75
N ALA A 117 5.10 7.25 2.97
CA ALA A 117 5.01 6.50 1.73
C ALA A 117 4.57 7.41 0.60
N TYR A 118 5.06 7.12 -0.59
CA TYR A 118 4.72 7.83 -1.80
C TYR A 118 4.39 6.82 -2.89
N ALA A 119 3.22 6.95 -3.49
CA ALA A 119 2.76 6.04 -4.53
C ALA A 119 2.42 6.78 -5.82
N ILE A 120 2.76 6.18 -6.94
CA ILE A 120 2.39 6.66 -8.27
C ILE A 120 1.70 5.50 -8.97
N VAL A 121 0.49 5.75 -9.48
CA VAL A 121 -0.25 4.79 -10.27
C VAL A 121 -0.15 5.20 -11.74
N GLU A 122 0.42 4.31 -12.53
CA GLU A 122 0.62 4.50 -13.95
C GLU A 122 -0.25 3.52 -14.72
N VAL A 123 -0.88 3.99 -15.79
CA VAL A 123 -1.77 3.17 -16.63
C VAL A 123 -1.24 3.14 -18.04
N GLU A 124 -1.19 1.94 -18.61
CA GLU A 124 -0.89 1.73 -20.01
C GLU A 124 -2.20 1.64 -20.79
N LYS A 125 -2.37 2.51 -21.80
CA LYS A 125 -3.58 2.50 -22.61
C LYS A 125 -3.65 1.26 -23.49
N ARG A 126 -4.85 0.71 -23.62
CA ARG A 126 -5.09 -0.46 -24.48
C ARG A 126 -4.87 -0.09 -25.95
N VAL A 127 -4.31 -1.04 -26.71
CA VAL A 127 -4.02 -0.87 -28.15
C VAL A 127 -5.28 -0.57 -28.93
N GLU A 128 -6.43 -1.15 -28.58
CA GLU A 128 -7.70 -0.95 -29.26
C GLU A 128 -8.13 0.52 -29.27
N GLU A 129 -7.80 1.27 -28.25
CA GLU A 129 -8.14 2.69 -28.11
C GLU A 129 -7.35 3.56 -29.11
N ARG A 130 -6.21 3.05 -29.60
CA ARG A 130 -5.37 3.77 -30.57
C ARG A 130 -5.87 3.64 -32.00
N ASN A 131 -6.70 2.65 -32.27
CA ASN A 131 -7.19 2.33 -33.58
C ASN A 131 -8.58 2.90 -33.87
N THR A 132 -9.15 3.56 -32.92
CA THR A 132 -10.43 4.23 -33.07
C THR A 132 -10.25 5.73 -33.23
#